data_93cd4d6b843b44d3e525167fb45f4237
#
_entry.id   93cd4d6b843b44d3e525167fb45f4237
#
_cell.length_a   1.000
_cell.length_b   1.000
_cell.length_c   1.000
_cell.angle_alpha   90.00
_cell.angle_beta   90.00
_cell.angle_gamma   90.00
#
_symmetry.space_group_name_H-M   'P 1'
#
loop_
_entity.id
_entity.type
_entity.pdbx_description
1 polymer ?
#
loop_
_entity_poly.entity_id
_entity_poly.type
_entity_poly.pdbx_seq_one_letter_code
_entity_poly.pdbx_strand_id
1 'polypeptide(L)'
;MICRFIDTHCHFDFPPFSGDEEASLQRAAQAGVGKIIVPATEAENFARVQALAEKYQPLYAALGLHPGMLEKHSDVSLDQLQQALERRPAKVVAVGEIGLDLFGDDPQFERQQWLLDEQLKLAKRYDLPVILHSRRTHDKLAMHLKRHDLPRAGVVHGFSDRKSVV
;
A
#
# COMPACT_ATOMS: atom_id res chain seq x y z
N MET A 1 21.41 -14.96 9.15
CA MET A 1 20.27 -15.63 8.49
C MET A 1 20.09 -15.03 7.11
N ILE A 2 19.95 -15.86 6.09
CA ILE A 2 19.82 -15.37 4.71
C ILE A 2 18.36 -14.97 4.47
N CYS A 3 18.13 -13.69 4.13
CA CYS A 3 16.83 -13.22 3.66
C CYS A 3 16.55 -13.85 2.27
N ARG A 4 15.56 -14.73 2.20
CA ARG A 4 15.15 -15.39 0.95
C ARG A 4 13.93 -14.73 0.33
N PHE A 5 13.09 -14.14 1.15
CA PHE A 5 11.81 -13.59 0.74
C PHE A 5 11.59 -12.20 1.33
N ILE A 6 10.90 -11.38 0.55
CA ILE A 6 10.36 -10.10 0.99
C ILE A 6 8.84 -10.21 0.88
N ASP A 7 8.14 -10.01 1.99
CA ASP A 7 6.68 -9.89 1.98
C ASP A 7 6.33 -8.44 1.64
N THR A 8 5.77 -8.22 0.46
CA THR A 8 5.45 -6.89 -0.04
C THR A 8 4.10 -6.36 0.46
N HIS A 9 3.34 -7.16 1.21
CA HIS A 9 2.01 -6.76 1.66
C HIS A 9 1.56 -7.57 2.89
N CYS A 10 1.74 -7.00 4.07
CA CYS A 10 1.27 -7.60 5.31
C CYS A 10 0.74 -6.52 6.24
N HIS A 11 -0.53 -6.60 6.60
CA HIS A 11 -1.16 -5.72 7.60
C HIS A 11 -0.69 -6.08 9.02
N PHE A 12 0.59 -5.89 9.25
CA PHE A 12 1.28 -6.24 10.49
C PHE A 12 0.85 -5.38 11.69
N ASP A 13 0.20 -4.27 11.43
CA ASP A 13 -0.37 -3.35 12.43
C ASP A 13 -1.73 -3.79 12.98
N PHE A 14 -2.25 -4.94 12.52
CA PHE A 14 -3.51 -5.53 12.99
C PHE A 14 -3.29 -6.90 13.64
N PRO A 15 -4.26 -7.40 14.44
CA PRO A 15 -4.24 -8.77 14.93
C PRO A 15 -4.14 -9.79 13.77
N PRO A 16 -3.45 -10.92 13.94
CA PRO A 16 -2.83 -11.40 15.17
C PRO A 16 -1.44 -10.85 15.47
N PHE A 17 -0.90 -9.96 14.65
CA PHE A 17 0.47 -9.47 14.78
C PHE A 17 0.61 -8.37 15.82
N SER A 18 -0.35 -7.46 15.90
CA SER A 18 -0.33 -6.39 16.90
C SER A 18 -0.43 -7.00 18.31
N GLY A 19 0.56 -6.66 19.14
CA GLY A 19 0.73 -7.26 20.48
C GLY A 19 1.62 -8.51 20.50
N ASP A 20 2.07 -9.02 19.34
CA ASP A 20 2.95 -10.19 19.21
C ASP A 20 4.06 -9.94 18.15
N GLU A 21 4.48 -8.70 18.00
CA GLU A 21 5.34 -8.25 16.90
C GLU A 21 6.69 -8.98 16.90
N GLU A 22 7.37 -9.06 18.03
CA GLU A 22 8.70 -9.68 18.12
C GLU A 22 8.64 -11.17 17.80
N ALA A 23 7.69 -11.90 18.37
CA ALA A 23 7.54 -13.33 18.11
C ALA A 23 7.11 -13.59 16.66
N SER A 24 6.24 -12.75 16.09
CA SER A 24 5.84 -12.84 14.68
C SER A 24 7.01 -12.60 13.74
N LEU A 25 7.85 -11.61 14.00
CA LEU A 25 9.06 -11.34 13.22
C LEU A 25 10.09 -12.46 13.33
N GLN A 26 10.21 -13.06 14.49
CA GLN A 26 11.09 -14.23 14.69
C GLN A 26 10.62 -15.43 13.86
N ARG A 27 9.33 -15.73 13.86
CA ARG A 27 8.75 -16.79 13.00
C ARG A 27 8.97 -16.52 11.53
N ALA A 28 8.75 -15.28 11.10
CA ALA A 28 8.99 -14.85 9.72
C ALA A 28 10.46 -15.05 9.32
N ALA A 29 11.40 -14.62 10.17
CA ALA A 29 12.83 -14.79 9.93
C ALA A 29 13.22 -16.27 9.82
N GLN A 30 12.68 -17.14 10.67
CA GLN A 30 12.89 -18.58 10.60
C GLN A 30 12.39 -19.19 9.29
N ALA A 31 11.31 -18.63 8.73
CA ALA A 31 10.77 -19.02 7.42
C ALA A 31 11.54 -18.39 6.24
N GLY A 32 12.55 -17.55 6.50
CA GLY A 32 13.34 -16.88 5.48
C GLY A 32 12.79 -15.55 5.01
N VAL A 33 11.75 -15.02 5.65
CA VAL A 33 11.20 -13.69 5.35
C VAL A 33 11.99 -12.65 6.15
N GLY A 34 12.79 -11.87 5.46
CA GLY A 34 13.70 -10.91 6.09
C GLY A 34 13.25 -9.46 6.02
N LYS A 35 12.28 -9.16 5.17
CA LYS A 35 11.68 -7.82 5.04
C LYS A 35 10.18 -7.94 4.82
N ILE A 36 9.44 -7.03 5.45
CA ILE A 36 7.98 -6.98 5.37
C ILE A 36 7.56 -5.53 5.16
N ILE A 37 6.73 -5.29 4.14
CA ILE A 37 6.13 -3.97 3.90
C ILE A 37 4.73 -3.96 4.52
N VAL A 38 4.48 -3.00 5.40
CA VAL A 38 3.20 -2.79 6.07
C VAL A 38 2.48 -1.63 5.39
N PRO A 39 1.42 -1.89 4.60
CA PRO A 39 0.69 -0.83 3.94
C PRO A 39 -0.35 -0.20 4.88
N ALA A 40 -0.44 1.12 4.86
CA ALA A 40 -1.55 1.83 5.48
C ALA A 40 -2.82 1.70 4.63
N THR A 41 -3.97 1.91 5.23
CA THR A 41 -5.28 1.90 4.56
C THR A 41 -6.00 3.24 4.60
N GLU A 42 -5.64 4.08 5.57
CA GLU A 42 -6.25 5.40 5.80
C GLU A 42 -5.24 6.32 6.51
N ALA A 43 -5.51 7.62 6.49
CA ALA A 43 -4.60 8.61 7.07
C ALA A 43 -4.35 8.43 8.57
N GLU A 44 -5.34 7.95 9.32
CA GLU A 44 -5.19 7.63 10.74
C GLU A 44 -4.12 6.56 11.01
N ASN A 45 -3.86 5.68 10.05
CA ASN A 45 -2.86 4.62 10.21
C ASN A 45 -1.43 5.08 9.92
N PHE A 46 -1.22 6.21 9.26
CA PHE A 46 0.11 6.62 8.78
C PHE A 46 1.15 6.65 9.90
N ALA A 47 0.83 7.32 11.00
CA ALA A 47 1.75 7.41 12.13
C ALA A 47 2.07 6.04 12.73
N ARG A 48 1.07 5.18 12.89
CA ARG A 48 1.23 3.82 13.45
C ARG A 48 2.11 2.95 12.56
N VAL A 49 1.86 2.93 11.26
CA VAL A 49 2.61 2.14 10.30
C VAL A 49 4.07 2.61 10.21
N GLN A 50 4.30 3.92 10.21
CA GLN A 50 5.64 4.50 10.24
C GLN A 50 6.38 4.17 11.55
N ALA A 51 5.71 4.27 12.69
CA ALA A 51 6.29 3.95 13.99
C ALA A 51 6.72 2.48 14.09
N LEU A 52 5.92 1.55 13.54
CA LEU A 52 6.28 0.13 13.44
C LEU A 52 7.54 -0.07 12.59
N ALA A 53 7.60 0.57 11.44
CA ALA A 53 8.76 0.47 10.54
C ALA A 53 10.03 1.04 11.18
N GLU A 54 9.93 2.11 11.94
CA GLU A 54 11.05 2.70 12.66
C GLU A 54 11.52 1.83 13.83
N LYS A 55 10.58 1.22 14.55
CA LYS A 55 10.86 0.40 15.73
C LYS A 55 11.51 -0.95 15.38
N TYR A 56 11.04 -1.60 14.31
CA TYR A 56 11.47 -2.94 13.94
C TYR A 56 12.25 -2.93 12.61
N GLN A 57 13.50 -3.34 12.66
CA GLN A 57 14.41 -3.32 11.51
C GLN A 57 13.87 -4.05 10.26
N PRO A 58 13.20 -5.20 10.34
CA PRO A 58 12.66 -5.87 9.16
C PRO A 58 11.43 -5.20 8.55
N LEU A 59 10.76 -4.29 9.25
CA LEU A 59 9.54 -3.63 8.78
C LEU A 59 9.83 -2.38 7.98
N TYR A 60 9.04 -2.20 6.93
CA TYR A 60 8.98 -1.01 6.06
C TYR A 60 7.52 -0.58 5.96
N ALA A 61 7.30 0.66 5.57
CA ALA A 61 5.96 1.21 5.44
C ALA A 61 5.62 1.56 3.99
N ALA A 62 4.35 1.41 3.64
CA ALA A 62 3.74 2.06 2.50
C ALA A 62 2.60 2.94 2.99
N LEU A 63 2.43 4.11 2.42
CA LEU A 63 1.37 5.04 2.79
C LEU A 63 0.42 5.25 1.62
N GLY A 64 -0.87 5.12 1.88
CA GLY A 64 -1.89 5.26 0.87
C GLY A 64 -3.30 5.24 1.45
N LEU A 65 -4.26 5.55 0.60
CA LEU A 65 -5.68 5.60 0.92
C LEU A 65 -6.40 4.48 0.16
N HIS A 66 -6.83 3.47 0.90
CA HIS A 66 -7.42 2.24 0.35
C HIS A 66 -8.83 2.48 -0.20
N PRO A 67 -9.19 1.96 -1.39
CA PRO A 67 -10.50 2.17 -1.99
C PRO A 67 -11.66 1.60 -1.17
N GLY A 68 -11.43 0.58 -0.36
CA GLY A 68 -12.43 0.01 0.54
C GLY A 68 -12.73 0.84 1.79
N MET A 69 -11.96 1.92 2.02
CA MET A 69 -12.12 2.83 3.16
C MET A 69 -12.53 4.23 2.70
N LEU A 70 -13.26 4.33 1.59
CA LEU A 70 -13.53 5.59 0.90
C LEU A 70 -14.24 6.63 1.78
N GLU A 71 -15.10 6.19 2.67
CA GLU A 71 -15.82 7.05 3.63
C GLU A 71 -14.89 7.70 4.66
N LYS A 72 -13.67 7.17 4.83
CA LYS A 72 -12.63 7.72 5.72
C LYS A 72 -11.76 8.76 5.02
N HIS A 73 -11.87 8.88 3.70
CA HIS A 73 -10.97 9.73 2.92
C HIS A 73 -11.62 11.06 2.55
N SER A 74 -10.87 12.14 2.77
CA SER A 74 -11.22 13.51 2.40
C SER A 74 -10.04 14.18 1.70
N ASP A 75 -10.21 15.42 1.27
CA ASP A 75 -9.11 16.22 0.71
C ASP A 75 -7.98 16.39 1.73
N VAL A 76 -8.33 16.51 3.02
CA VAL A 76 -7.34 16.55 4.11
C VAL A 76 -6.51 15.27 4.16
N SER A 77 -7.11 14.11 3.89
CA SER A 77 -6.38 12.83 3.85
C SER A 77 -5.31 12.81 2.75
N LEU A 78 -5.63 13.35 1.57
CA LEU A 78 -4.64 13.51 0.49
C LEU A 78 -3.51 14.46 0.87
N ASP A 79 -3.83 15.58 1.50
CA ASP A 79 -2.84 16.54 1.98
C ASP A 79 -1.92 15.90 3.02
N GLN A 80 -2.48 15.11 3.94
CA GLN A 80 -1.69 14.36 4.93
C GLN A 80 -0.76 13.35 4.26
N LEU A 81 -1.24 12.63 3.24
CA LEU A 81 -0.40 11.72 2.46
C LEU A 81 0.74 12.46 1.77
N GLN A 82 0.45 13.55 1.09
CA GLN A 82 1.45 14.36 0.42
C GLN A 82 2.51 14.88 1.40
N GLN A 83 2.10 15.43 2.54
CA GLN A 83 3.00 15.92 3.57
C GLN A 83 3.90 14.82 4.13
N ALA A 84 3.35 13.64 4.36
CA ALA A 84 4.12 12.49 4.85
C ALA A 84 5.17 12.05 3.82
N LEU A 85 4.83 11.99 2.54
CA LEU A 85 5.75 11.61 1.47
C LEU A 85 6.83 12.69 1.23
N GLU A 86 6.47 13.96 1.36
CA GLU A 86 7.39 15.09 1.17
C GLU A 86 8.53 15.09 2.16
N ARG A 87 8.30 14.61 3.37
CA ARG A 87 9.35 14.44 4.40
C ARG A 87 10.38 13.37 4.05
N ARG A 88 10.10 12.53 3.05
CA ARG A 88 10.96 11.44 2.57
C ARG A 88 11.46 10.52 3.70
N PRO A 89 10.56 9.93 4.53
CA PRO A 89 10.99 9.03 5.60
C PRO A 89 11.70 7.81 5.01
N ALA A 90 12.86 7.46 5.58
CA ALA A 90 13.72 6.41 5.02
C ALA A 90 13.06 5.03 4.93
N LYS A 91 12.11 4.74 5.81
CA LYS A 91 11.43 3.44 5.87
C LYS A 91 10.10 3.42 5.09
N VAL A 92 9.66 4.53 4.51
CA VAL A 92 8.51 4.58 3.59
C VAL A 92 9.01 4.29 2.18
N VAL A 93 8.65 3.14 1.65
CA VAL A 93 9.21 2.58 0.42
C VAL A 93 8.24 2.53 -0.76
N ALA A 94 6.96 2.82 -0.54
CA ALA A 94 5.93 2.77 -1.58
C ALA A 94 4.73 3.66 -1.23
N VAL A 95 3.95 4.00 -2.24
CA VAL A 95 2.60 4.52 -2.09
C VAL A 95 1.63 3.33 -2.16
N GLY A 96 0.91 3.11 -1.11
CA GLY A 96 -0.04 1.99 -1.00
C GLY A 96 -0.54 1.77 0.46
N GLU A 97 -1.62 1.08 0.62
CA GLU A 97 -2.39 0.37 -0.42
C GLU A 97 -3.37 1.32 -1.11
N ILE A 98 -3.30 1.42 -2.42
CA ILE A 98 -4.17 2.23 -3.26
C ILE A 98 -4.81 1.36 -4.33
N GLY A 99 -5.84 1.81 -5.02
CA GLY A 99 -6.41 1.04 -6.12
C GLY A 99 -7.90 1.22 -6.32
N LEU A 100 -8.54 0.14 -6.80
CA LEU A 100 -9.95 0.12 -7.16
C LEU A 100 -10.64 -1.14 -6.61
N ASP A 101 -11.90 -0.98 -6.17
CA ASP A 101 -12.70 -2.07 -5.64
C ASP A 101 -14.17 -1.91 -6.04
N LEU A 102 -14.70 -2.86 -6.81
CA LEU A 102 -16.11 -2.90 -7.22
C LEU A 102 -16.93 -3.91 -6.38
N PHE A 103 -16.50 -4.20 -5.18
CA PHE A 103 -17.26 -5.00 -4.23
C PHE A 103 -18.14 -4.09 -3.36
N GLY A 104 -19.39 -4.49 -3.18
CA GLY A 104 -20.37 -3.72 -2.42
C GLY A 104 -21.44 -3.09 -3.30
N ASP A 105 -22.48 -2.55 -2.65
CA ASP A 105 -23.69 -2.05 -3.33
C ASP A 105 -23.52 -0.62 -3.90
N ASP A 106 -22.67 0.19 -3.26
CA ASP A 106 -22.36 1.56 -3.71
C ASP A 106 -20.86 1.83 -3.63
N PRO A 107 -20.08 1.39 -4.63
CA PRO A 107 -18.63 1.53 -4.61
C PRO A 107 -18.14 2.96 -4.87
N GLN A 108 -19.00 3.90 -5.26
CA GLN A 108 -18.62 5.28 -5.63
C GLN A 108 -17.39 5.29 -6.58
N PHE A 109 -17.49 4.58 -7.69
CA PHE A 109 -16.34 4.22 -8.51
C PHE A 109 -15.62 5.42 -9.13
N GLU A 110 -16.36 6.48 -9.50
CA GLU A 110 -15.75 7.70 -10.03
C GLU A 110 -14.82 8.37 -8.99
N ARG A 111 -15.26 8.39 -7.73
CA ARG A 111 -14.46 8.92 -6.64
C ARG A 111 -13.22 8.05 -6.36
N GLN A 112 -13.36 6.73 -6.43
CA GLN A 112 -12.23 5.81 -6.33
C GLN A 112 -11.20 6.07 -7.43
N GLN A 113 -11.64 6.22 -8.68
CA GLN A 113 -10.75 6.50 -9.81
C GLN A 113 -10.01 7.83 -9.65
N TRP A 114 -10.72 8.88 -9.25
CA TRP A 114 -10.10 10.18 -8.98
C TRP A 114 -9.04 10.05 -7.87
N LEU A 115 -9.38 9.41 -6.76
CA LEU A 115 -8.46 9.22 -5.63
C LEU A 115 -7.23 8.39 -6.04
N LEU A 116 -7.42 7.37 -6.85
CA LEU A 116 -6.32 6.59 -7.41
C LEU A 116 -5.39 7.47 -8.25
N ASP A 117 -5.95 8.26 -9.17
CA ASP A 117 -5.17 9.15 -10.03
C ASP A 117 -4.35 10.17 -9.22
N GLU A 118 -4.93 10.78 -8.20
CA GLU A 118 -4.22 11.71 -7.32
C GLU A 118 -3.04 11.02 -6.60
N GLN A 119 -3.23 9.79 -6.14
CA GLN A 119 -2.16 9.04 -5.49
C GLN A 119 -1.09 8.53 -6.46
N LEU A 120 -1.46 8.18 -7.69
CA LEU A 120 -0.48 7.85 -8.73
C LEU A 120 0.39 9.06 -9.10
N LYS A 121 -0.18 10.27 -9.13
CA LYS A 121 0.59 11.50 -9.29
C LYS A 121 1.61 11.70 -8.16
N LEU A 122 1.23 11.42 -6.92
CA LEU A 122 2.15 11.48 -5.78
C LEU A 122 3.27 10.45 -5.88
N ALA A 123 2.96 9.22 -6.27
CA ALA A 123 3.97 8.18 -6.49
C ALA A 123 5.00 8.60 -7.56
N LYS A 124 4.54 9.18 -8.65
CA LYS A 124 5.39 9.73 -9.70
C LYS A 124 6.25 10.88 -9.19
N ARG A 125 5.65 11.83 -8.48
CA ARG A 125 6.33 13.02 -7.95
C ARG A 125 7.45 12.66 -6.98
N TYR A 126 7.23 11.68 -6.12
CA TYR A 126 8.20 11.27 -5.09
C TYR A 126 9.04 10.06 -5.49
N ASP A 127 8.95 9.62 -6.73
CA ASP A 127 9.72 8.49 -7.30
C ASP A 127 9.58 7.21 -6.46
N LEU A 128 8.35 6.83 -6.16
CA LEU A 128 8.03 5.65 -5.36
C LEU A 128 7.23 4.62 -6.18
N PRO A 129 7.47 3.32 -5.96
CA PRO A 129 6.61 2.28 -6.49
C PRO A 129 5.24 2.30 -5.80
N VAL A 130 4.28 1.56 -6.35
CA VAL A 130 2.92 1.47 -5.82
C VAL A 130 2.57 0.05 -5.39
N ILE A 131 1.80 -0.07 -4.31
CA ILE A 131 1.16 -1.31 -3.88
C ILE A 131 -0.33 -1.17 -4.13
N LEU A 132 -0.86 -2.06 -4.98
CA LEU A 132 -2.16 -1.90 -5.60
C LEU A 132 -3.15 -2.97 -5.14
N HIS A 133 -4.33 -2.50 -4.76
CA HIS A 133 -5.52 -3.29 -4.55
C HIS A 133 -6.38 -3.29 -5.81
N SER A 134 -6.85 -4.45 -6.22
CA SER A 134 -7.76 -4.59 -7.36
C SER A 134 -8.76 -5.70 -7.11
N ARG A 135 -10.04 -5.34 -7.03
CA ARG A 135 -11.11 -6.29 -6.88
C ARG A 135 -12.18 -6.05 -7.94
N ARG A 136 -12.25 -6.96 -8.94
CA ARG A 136 -13.11 -6.85 -10.13
C ARG A 136 -12.82 -5.60 -10.98
N THR A 137 -11.57 -5.14 -11.00
CA THR A 137 -11.18 -3.86 -11.61
C THR A 137 -9.88 -3.91 -12.39
N HIS A 138 -9.34 -5.09 -12.68
CA HIS A 138 -8.00 -5.22 -13.26
C HIS A 138 -7.80 -4.43 -14.56
N ASP A 139 -8.76 -4.48 -15.48
CA ASP A 139 -8.69 -3.74 -16.75
C ASP A 139 -8.69 -2.22 -16.51
N LYS A 140 -9.54 -1.74 -15.62
CA LYS A 140 -9.63 -0.33 -15.27
C LYS A 140 -8.36 0.15 -14.59
N LEU A 141 -7.85 -0.66 -13.65
CA LEU A 141 -6.58 -0.37 -12.97
C LEU A 141 -5.43 -0.26 -13.98
N ALA A 142 -5.33 -1.21 -14.92
CA ALA A 142 -4.31 -1.20 -15.96
C ALA A 142 -4.39 0.07 -16.84
N MET A 143 -5.58 0.55 -17.16
CA MET A 143 -5.78 1.80 -17.89
C MET A 143 -5.21 3.01 -17.13
N HIS A 144 -5.49 3.13 -15.84
CA HIS A 144 -4.96 4.21 -15.01
C HIS A 144 -3.44 4.16 -14.91
N LEU A 145 -2.86 2.98 -14.71
CA LEU A 145 -1.41 2.81 -14.64
C LEU A 145 -0.71 3.23 -15.94
N LYS A 146 -1.23 2.83 -17.09
CA LYS A 146 -0.68 3.22 -18.40
C LYS A 146 -0.73 4.73 -18.62
N ARG A 147 -1.79 5.38 -18.16
CA ARG A 147 -1.98 6.83 -18.32
C ARG A 147 -0.95 7.64 -17.54
N HIS A 148 -0.53 7.17 -16.38
CA HIS A 148 0.35 7.92 -15.49
C HIS A 148 1.84 7.74 -15.77
N ASP A 149 2.25 6.73 -16.52
CA ASP A 149 3.67 6.47 -16.86
C ASP A 149 4.56 6.55 -15.60
N LEU A 150 4.38 5.61 -14.69
CA LEU A 150 5.06 5.60 -13.41
C LEU A 150 6.56 5.32 -13.55
N PRO A 151 7.43 6.03 -12.79
CA PRO A 151 8.88 5.85 -12.88
C PRO A 151 9.35 4.52 -12.28
N ARG A 152 8.56 3.93 -11.39
CA ARG A 152 8.85 2.68 -10.70
C ARG A 152 7.75 1.67 -10.96
N ALA A 153 8.14 0.41 -11.01
CA ALA A 153 7.18 -0.69 -11.04
C ALA A 153 6.36 -0.74 -9.74
N GLY A 154 5.25 -1.44 -9.80
CA GLY A 154 4.40 -1.69 -8.64
C GLY A 154 4.05 -3.17 -8.53
N VAL A 155 3.30 -3.50 -7.51
CA VAL A 155 2.75 -4.84 -7.29
C VAL A 155 1.25 -4.76 -7.10
N VAL A 156 0.52 -5.69 -7.72
CA VAL A 156 -0.92 -5.88 -7.49
C VAL A 156 -1.08 -6.97 -6.46
N HIS A 157 -1.60 -6.60 -5.29
CA HIS A 157 -1.86 -7.53 -4.20
C HIS A 157 -3.08 -8.42 -4.50
N GLY A 158 -2.99 -9.69 -4.12
CA GLY A 158 -4.10 -10.63 -4.24
C GLY A 158 -4.61 -10.82 -5.67
N PHE A 159 -3.72 -10.75 -6.65
CA PHE A 159 -4.07 -10.87 -8.05
C PHE A 159 -4.74 -12.22 -8.35
N SER A 160 -5.95 -12.19 -8.91
CA SER A 160 -6.76 -13.38 -9.17
C SER A 160 -7.35 -13.44 -10.59
N ASP A 161 -6.78 -12.70 -11.53
CA ASP A 161 -7.27 -12.61 -12.90
C ASP A 161 -6.47 -13.51 -13.86
N ARG A 162 -6.90 -13.52 -15.11
CA ARG A 162 -6.27 -14.31 -16.17
C ARG A 162 -4.91 -13.76 -16.57
N LYS A 163 -4.01 -14.64 -17.05
CA LYS A 163 -2.66 -14.32 -17.52
C LYS A 163 -2.58 -13.26 -18.62
N SER A 164 -3.68 -12.92 -19.26
CA SER A 164 -3.73 -11.99 -20.39
C SER A 164 -3.72 -10.52 -19.98
N VAL A 165 -3.66 -10.21 -18.70
CA VAL A 165 -3.74 -8.84 -18.17
C VAL A 165 -2.36 -8.29 -17.77
N VAL A 166 -1.33 -9.06 -17.96
CA VAL A 166 0.05 -8.65 -17.64
C VAL A 166 0.73 -8.05 -18.86
#